data_c6d0cd872cdf1076132937ab5544df85
#
_entry.id   c6d0cd872cdf1076132937ab5544df85
#
_cell.length_a   1.000
_cell.length_b   1.000
_cell.length_c   1.000
_cell.angle_alpha   90.00
_cell.angle_beta   90.00
_cell.angle_gamma   90.00
#
_symmetry.space_group_name_H-M   'P 1'
#
loop_
_entity.id
_entity.type
_entity.pdbx_description
1 polymer ?
#
loop_
_entity_poly.entity_id
_entity_poly.type
_entity_poly.pdbx_seq_one_letter_code
_entity_poly.pdbx_strand_id
1 'polypeptide(L)'
;MQSVLPYLQTTTQFFQRQPAVWQFFANHQHKAEQLKEFKTDLLKNTYKFDEASEPSLYQKVTLAKEKLILSLPVILYQAQHSDDINASILYINEEAHIVFSGKLLQLLNEDELLAVIAHELSHIKLYTQLNRNIEVADRIITAIGNHHGSTPAHYETARLFKLYTEIFCDRGAYAVTGTYGPIISSLVKIATGLQTVNADSYIKQAEEIFATDAGTKTAGVSHPENFIRARALWLWHSKTEKAEPAIKQMIEGHTGLDELDLFRQQLMTTVTEQIIKLILSPAWMQTPQTMALGKQYFGNLDLNEQPDKIKLLGLVESMHTNLQDYLAYVLYDFATADKQLEDVPLGYCFLLADEFKLDKNFATAVKKEKKLTDKKTSLLKKQCLAELQAMQIA
;
A
#
# COMPACT_ATOMS: atom_id res chain seq x y z
N MET A 1 3.00 14.81 -18.06
CA MET A 1 1.99 14.89 -16.97
C MET A 1 2.22 13.72 -16.03
N GLN A 2 2.33 13.93 -14.72
CA GLN A 2 2.54 12.85 -13.76
C GLN A 2 1.30 11.94 -13.69
N SER A 3 1.48 10.64 -13.94
CA SER A 3 0.40 9.66 -13.85
C SER A 3 0.11 9.32 -12.38
N VAL A 4 -1.16 9.03 -12.10
CA VAL A 4 -1.57 8.52 -10.78
C VAL A 4 -0.88 7.19 -10.52
N LEU A 5 -0.36 7.00 -9.31
CA LEU A 5 0.30 5.75 -8.94
C LEU A 5 -0.71 4.59 -8.91
N PRO A 6 -0.30 3.37 -9.34
CA PRO A 6 -1.23 2.25 -9.49
C PRO A 6 -2.03 1.92 -8.24
N TYR A 7 -1.41 2.00 -7.05
CA TYR A 7 -2.11 1.72 -5.79
C TYR A 7 -3.26 2.71 -5.53
N LEU A 8 -3.02 4.01 -5.74
CA LEU A 8 -4.04 5.06 -5.59
C LEU A 8 -5.21 4.86 -6.56
N GLN A 9 -4.89 4.48 -7.80
CA GLN A 9 -5.89 4.19 -8.82
C GLN A 9 -6.73 2.94 -8.45
N THR A 10 -6.08 1.87 -8.03
CA THR A 10 -6.76 0.62 -7.60
C THR A 10 -7.69 0.87 -6.43
N THR A 11 -7.23 1.61 -5.42
CA THR A 11 -8.03 1.98 -4.24
C THR A 11 -9.24 2.81 -4.64
N THR A 12 -9.06 3.79 -5.51
CA THR A 12 -10.16 4.62 -6.01
C THR A 12 -11.21 3.77 -6.74
N GLN A 13 -10.77 2.91 -7.65
CA GLN A 13 -11.67 2.00 -8.38
C GLN A 13 -12.41 1.01 -7.48
N PHE A 14 -11.75 0.53 -6.43
CA PHE A 14 -12.37 -0.37 -5.46
C PHE A 14 -13.56 0.30 -4.76
N PHE A 15 -13.39 1.51 -4.24
CA PHE A 15 -14.47 2.23 -3.57
C PHE A 15 -15.56 2.71 -4.53
N GLN A 16 -15.23 3.02 -5.78
CA GLN A 16 -16.23 3.31 -6.81
C GLN A 16 -17.20 2.16 -7.08
N ARG A 17 -16.75 0.92 -6.90
CA ARG A 17 -17.60 -0.29 -7.01
C ARG A 17 -18.53 -0.51 -5.82
N GLN A 18 -18.48 0.35 -4.81
CA GLN A 18 -19.33 0.35 -3.62
C GLN A 18 -20.26 1.57 -3.64
N PRO A 19 -21.37 1.55 -4.39
CA PRO A 19 -22.12 2.74 -4.74
C PRO A 19 -22.69 3.48 -3.52
N ALA A 20 -23.12 2.78 -2.47
CA ALA A 20 -23.64 3.41 -1.27
C ALA A 20 -22.57 4.22 -0.52
N VAL A 21 -21.39 3.65 -0.34
CA VAL A 21 -20.24 4.33 0.31
C VAL A 21 -19.78 5.49 -0.57
N TRP A 22 -19.59 5.23 -1.88
CA TRP A 22 -19.12 6.23 -2.81
C TRP A 22 -20.03 7.46 -2.87
N GLN A 23 -21.34 7.26 -3.05
CA GLN A 23 -22.33 8.36 -3.13
C GLN A 23 -22.42 9.15 -1.84
N PHE A 24 -22.32 8.50 -0.68
CA PHE A 24 -22.30 9.19 0.61
C PHE A 24 -21.15 10.21 0.66
N PHE A 25 -19.91 9.80 0.34
CA PHE A 25 -18.77 10.68 0.38
C PHE A 25 -18.70 11.67 -0.81
N ALA A 26 -19.15 11.29 -2.00
CA ALA A 26 -19.20 12.18 -3.16
C ALA A 26 -20.20 13.32 -2.98
N ASN A 27 -21.33 13.07 -2.29
CA ASN A 27 -22.39 14.06 -2.06
C ASN A 27 -22.18 14.91 -0.79
N HIS A 28 -21.22 14.53 0.07
CA HIS A 28 -20.91 15.28 1.29
C HIS A 28 -20.11 16.53 0.95
N GLN A 29 -20.81 17.64 0.68
CA GLN A 29 -20.22 18.96 0.68
C GLN A 29 -20.18 19.47 2.13
N HIS A 30 -19.08 20.10 2.52
CA HIS A 30 -19.03 20.82 3.80
C HIS A 30 -20.16 21.84 3.86
N LYS A 31 -20.93 21.85 4.95
CA LYS A 31 -21.98 22.86 5.14
C LYS A 31 -21.34 24.24 5.15
N ALA A 32 -22.02 25.25 4.57
CA ALA A 32 -21.51 26.61 4.47
C ALA A 32 -21.11 27.20 5.84
N GLU A 33 -21.79 26.79 6.91
CA GLU A 33 -21.46 27.17 8.28
C GLU A 33 -20.12 26.62 8.74
N GLN A 34 -19.84 25.33 8.51
CA GLN A 34 -18.56 24.69 8.84
C GLN A 34 -17.38 25.34 8.11
N LEU A 35 -17.60 25.74 6.86
CA LEU A 35 -16.60 26.46 6.07
C LEU A 35 -16.31 27.86 6.64
N LYS A 36 -17.36 28.56 7.09
CA LYS A 36 -17.23 29.87 7.70
C LYS A 36 -16.50 29.79 9.05
N GLU A 37 -16.85 28.83 9.88
CA GLU A 37 -16.18 28.55 11.14
C GLU A 37 -14.71 28.23 10.92
N PHE A 38 -14.41 27.33 9.99
CA PHE A 38 -13.04 26.97 9.65
C PHE A 38 -12.21 28.16 9.17
N LYS A 39 -12.72 28.96 8.21
CA LYS A 39 -12.02 30.16 7.73
C LYS A 39 -11.81 31.17 8.86
N THR A 40 -12.79 31.31 9.75
CA THR A 40 -12.67 32.19 10.92
C THR A 40 -11.59 31.70 11.89
N ASP A 41 -11.55 30.40 12.11
CA ASP A 41 -10.58 29.78 13.03
C ASP A 41 -9.16 29.86 12.47
N LEU A 42 -9.01 29.63 11.17
CA LEU A 42 -7.75 29.81 10.46
C LEU A 42 -7.24 31.28 10.61
N LEU A 43 -8.10 32.27 10.41
CA LEU A 43 -7.72 33.69 10.56
C LEU A 43 -7.39 34.08 11.99
N LYS A 44 -7.99 33.44 12.99
CA LYS A 44 -7.68 33.72 14.41
C LYS A 44 -6.33 33.16 14.84
N ASN A 45 -5.93 31.99 14.27
CA ASN A 45 -4.78 31.24 14.73
C ASN A 45 -3.56 31.36 13.80
N THR A 46 -3.67 32.15 12.72
CA THR A 46 -2.60 32.33 11.74
C THR A 46 -2.42 33.79 11.35
N TYR A 47 -1.26 34.10 10.79
CA TYR A 47 -1.03 35.34 10.02
C TYR A 47 -1.22 35.01 8.55
N LYS A 48 -2.16 35.70 7.89
CA LYS A 48 -2.39 35.57 6.44
C LYS A 48 -1.42 36.46 5.68
N PHE A 49 -0.65 35.88 4.77
CA PHE A 49 0.22 36.63 3.91
C PHE A 49 -0.57 37.37 2.83
N ASP A 50 -0.16 38.61 2.54
CA ASP A 50 -0.67 39.40 1.43
C ASP A 50 0.31 39.33 0.25
N GLU A 51 -0.23 39.11 -0.95
CA GLU A 51 0.56 38.97 -2.18
C GLU A 51 1.40 40.21 -2.51
N ALA A 52 0.88 41.41 -2.22
CA ALA A 52 1.59 42.66 -2.46
C ALA A 52 2.77 42.83 -1.47
N SER A 53 2.63 42.34 -0.24
CA SER A 53 3.65 42.46 0.81
C SER A 53 4.71 41.35 0.71
N GLU A 54 4.33 40.19 0.20
CA GLU A 54 5.21 39.00 0.13
C GLU A 54 5.28 38.41 -1.29
N PRO A 55 5.72 39.21 -2.28
CA PRO A 55 5.72 38.80 -3.67
C PRO A 55 6.59 37.60 -3.97
N SER A 56 7.70 37.43 -3.24
CA SER A 56 8.59 36.29 -3.41
C SER A 56 7.91 34.93 -3.07
N LEU A 57 7.07 34.88 -2.02
CA LEU A 57 6.31 33.68 -1.68
C LEU A 57 5.29 33.34 -2.77
N TYR A 58 4.53 34.35 -3.25
CA TYR A 58 3.50 34.14 -4.25
C TYR A 58 4.06 33.89 -5.66
N GLN A 59 5.27 34.34 -5.99
CA GLN A 59 5.97 33.94 -7.21
C GLN A 59 6.27 32.42 -7.22
N LYS A 60 6.65 31.83 -6.07
CA LYS A 60 6.85 30.38 -5.96
C LYS A 60 5.54 29.61 -6.13
N VAL A 61 4.45 30.11 -5.54
CA VAL A 61 3.10 29.55 -5.75
C VAL A 61 2.72 29.59 -7.23
N THR A 62 2.92 30.71 -7.89
CA THR A 62 2.62 30.88 -9.32
C THR A 62 3.43 29.90 -10.17
N LEU A 63 4.74 29.81 -9.95
CA LEU A 63 5.60 28.86 -10.67
C LEU A 63 5.17 27.41 -10.44
N ALA A 64 4.86 27.04 -9.19
CA ALA A 64 4.41 25.68 -8.87
C ALA A 64 3.05 25.37 -9.52
N LYS A 65 2.09 26.32 -9.49
CA LYS A 65 0.79 26.19 -10.17
C LYS A 65 0.94 25.99 -11.68
N GLU A 66 1.79 26.77 -12.32
CA GLU A 66 2.04 26.67 -13.78
C GLU A 66 2.60 25.28 -14.12
N LYS A 67 3.64 24.84 -13.41
CA LYS A 67 4.29 23.55 -13.64
C LYS A 67 3.37 22.35 -13.36
N LEU A 68 2.54 22.44 -12.33
CA LEU A 68 1.56 21.43 -11.96
C LEU A 68 0.24 21.53 -12.75
N ILE A 69 0.06 22.60 -13.55
CA ILE A 69 -1.18 22.86 -14.30
C ILE A 69 -2.37 22.95 -13.34
N LEU A 70 -2.31 23.89 -12.41
CA LEU A 70 -3.36 24.18 -11.44
C LEU A 70 -3.90 25.59 -11.65
N SER A 71 -5.24 25.75 -11.66
CA SER A 71 -5.92 27.03 -11.93
C SER A 71 -6.78 27.51 -10.76
N LEU A 72 -6.44 27.14 -9.50
CA LEU A 72 -7.20 27.49 -8.30
C LEU A 72 -6.51 28.63 -7.52
N PRO A 73 -7.26 29.38 -6.70
CA PRO A 73 -6.68 30.32 -5.74
C PRO A 73 -5.86 29.58 -4.68
N VAL A 74 -4.71 30.16 -4.30
CA VAL A 74 -3.85 29.65 -3.21
C VAL A 74 -3.63 30.80 -2.23
N ILE A 75 -3.86 30.52 -0.96
CA ILE A 75 -3.71 31.49 0.12
C ILE A 75 -2.68 30.93 1.11
N LEU A 76 -1.73 31.77 1.50
CA LEU A 76 -0.62 31.39 2.37
C LEU A 76 -0.83 31.96 3.78
N TYR A 77 -0.44 31.16 4.77
CA TYR A 77 -0.54 31.50 6.17
C TYR A 77 0.70 31.08 6.94
N GLN A 78 1.01 31.79 8.02
CA GLN A 78 1.94 31.39 9.07
C GLN A 78 1.16 31.07 10.34
N ALA A 79 1.28 29.86 10.87
CA ALA A 79 0.68 29.47 12.13
C ALA A 79 1.29 30.28 13.30
N GLN A 80 0.44 30.68 14.25
CA GLN A 80 0.85 31.27 15.51
C GLN A 80 1.08 30.17 16.54
N HIS A 81 2.00 30.38 17.45
CA HIS A 81 2.22 29.53 18.61
C HIS A 81 2.54 28.05 18.33
N SER A 82 3.17 27.76 17.19
CA SER A 82 3.62 26.43 16.82
C SER A 82 5.15 26.39 16.77
N ASP A 83 5.76 25.51 17.54
CA ASP A 83 7.20 25.23 17.50
C ASP A 83 7.55 24.18 16.45
N ASP A 84 6.56 23.38 15.98
CA ASP A 84 6.76 22.36 14.96
C ASP A 84 7.04 23.00 13.61
N ILE A 85 8.18 22.67 13.03
CA ILE A 85 8.56 23.12 11.68
C ILE A 85 7.86 22.23 10.68
N ASN A 86 6.84 22.77 9.99
CA ASN A 86 6.06 22.02 9.03
C ASN A 86 5.34 22.93 8.02
N ALA A 87 4.86 22.32 6.94
CA ALA A 87 3.86 22.92 6.05
C ALA A 87 2.68 21.95 5.93
N SER A 88 1.49 22.47 5.75
CA SER A 88 0.29 21.67 5.51
C SER A 88 -0.63 22.37 4.53
N ILE A 89 -1.39 21.60 3.76
CA ILE A 89 -2.36 22.12 2.81
C ILE A 89 -3.78 21.67 3.16
N LEU A 90 -4.70 22.59 2.99
CA LEU A 90 -6.13 22.36 3.14
C LEU A 90 -6.82 22.76 1.85
N TYR A 91 -7.68 21.90 1.33
CA TYR A 91 -8.43 22.14 0.11
C TYR A 91 -9.92 22.30 0.43
N ILE A 92 -10.43 23.49 0.27
CA ILE A 92 -11.78 23.87 0.69
C ILE A 92 -12.40 24.80 -0.33
N ASN A 93 -13.59 24.49 -0.84
CA ASN A 93 -14.31 25.33 -1.81
C ASN A 93 -13.48 25.74 -3.03
N GLU A 94 -12.71 24.79 -3.56
CA GLU A 94 -11.83 25.05 -4.71
C GLU A 94 -10.71 26.09 -4.46
N GLU A 95 -10.43 26.38 -3.18
CA GLU A 95 -9.30 27.19 -2.74
C GLU A 95 -8.30 26.29 -1.98
N ALA A 96 -7.02 26.49 -2.20
CA ALA A 96 -5.95 25.87 -1.44
C ALA A 96 -5.43 26.84 -0.37
N HIS A 97 -5.32 26.36 0.85
CA HIS A 97 -4.80 27.10 1.99
C HIS A 97 -3.53 26.39 2.47
N ILE A 98 -2.34 26.98 2.27
CA ILE A 98 -1.07 26.45 2.76
C ILE A 98 -0.74 27.17 4.06
N VAL A 99 -0.52 26.39 5.11
CA VAL A 99 -0.14 26.89 6.42
C VAL A 99 1.30 26.45 6.73
N PHE A 100 2.19 27.42 6.83
CA PHE A 100 3.55 27.21 7.34
C PHE A 100 3.53 27.28 8.86
N SER A 101 4.32 26.48 9.53
CA SER A 101 4.44 26.47 11.00
C SER A 101 5.89 26.51 11.47
N GLY A 102 6.08 26.91 12.72
CA GLY A 102 7.39 27.06 13.32
C GLY A 102 8.27 28.05 12.52
N LYS A 103 9.56 27.74 12.45
CA LYS A 103 10.57 28.56 11.76
C LYS A 103 10.83 28.14 10.31
N LEU A 104 9.87 27.51 9.64
CA LEU A 104 10.06 26.92 8.31
C LEU A 104 10.57 27.96 7.30
N LEU A 105 9.93 29.14 7.23
CA LEU A 105 10.33 30.21 6.32
C LEU A 105 11.71 30.81 6.60
N GLN A 106 12.25 30.62 7.81
CA GLN A 106 13.58 31.08 8.20
C GLN A 106 14.65 29.98 7.97
N LEU A 107 14.22 28.72 7.96
CA LEU A 107 15.11 27.55 7.83
C LEU A 107 15.43 27.23 6.38
N LEU A 108 14.46 27.35 5.51
CA LEU A 108 14.54 26.93 4.11
C LEU A 108 15.06 28.07 3.21
N ASN A 109 15.93 27.73 2.27
CA ASN A 109 16.27 28.63 1.18
C ASN A 109 15.16 28.68 0.11
N GLU A 110 15.34 29.54 -0.90
CA GLU A 110 14.34 29.79 -1.94
C GLU A 110 13.93 28.52 -2.71
N ASP A 111 14.88 27.65 -3.07
CA ASP A 111 14.63 26.42 -3.83
C ASP A 111 13.95 25.34 -2.95
N GLU A 112 14.36 25.25 -1.69
CA GLU A 112 13.79 24.34 -0.71
C GLU A 112 12.34 24.74 -0.37
N LEU A 113 12.08 26.04 -0.24
CA LEU A 113 10.73 26.57 -0.02
C LEU A 113 9.84 26.32 -1.24
N LEU A 114 10.37 26.52 -2.46
CA LEU A 114 9.66 26.14 -3.70
C LEU A 114 9.33 24.63 -3.71
N ALA A 115 10.26 23.78 -3.29
CA ALA A 115 10.04 22.34 -3.23
C ALA A 115 8.89 21.97 -2.25
N VAL A 116 8.85 22.61 -1.07
CA VAL A 116 7.77 22.40 -0.08
C VAL A 116 6.43 22.90 -0.62
N ILE A 117 6.36 24.10 -1.18
CA ILE A 117 5.13 24.63 -1.78
C ILE A 117 4.64 23.73 -2.92
N ALA A 118 5.54 23.23 -3.75
CA ALA A 118 5.21 22.32 -4.84
C ALA A 118 4.74 20.95 -4.34
N HIS A 119 5.31 20.45 -3.24
CA HIS A 119 4.85 19.22 -2.58
C HIS A 119 3.41 19.39 -2.07
N GLU A 120 3.13 20.46 -1.33
CA GLU A 120 1.80 20.76 -0.83
C GLU A 120 0.77 20.92 -1.97
N LEU A 121 1.11 21.66 -3.02
CA LEU A 121 0.22 21.81 -4.18
C LEU A 121 0.05 20.50 -4.97
N SER A 122 0.95 19.55 -4.83
CA SER A 122 0.83 18.23 -5.47
C SER A 122 -0.26 17.36 -4.83
N HIS A 123 -0.62 17.57 -3.56
CA HIS A 123 -1.82 16.99 -2.97
C HIS A 123 -3.08 17.43 -3.72
N ILE A 124 -3.17 18.73 -4.02
CA ILE A 124 -4.30 19.27 -4.81
C ILE A 124 -4.26 18.74 -6.24
N LYS A 125 -3.05 18.67 -6.84
CA LYS A 125 -2.88 18.05 -8.16
C LYS A 125 -3.40 16.63 -8.20
N LEU A 126 -3.12 15.85 -7.19
CA LEU A 126 -3.63 14.47 -7.05
C LEU A 126 -5.17 14.46 -7.00
N TYR A 127 -5.78 15.35 -6.21
CA TYR A 127 -7.23 15.47 -6.09
C TYR A 127 -7.92 15.84 -7.41
N THR A 128 -7.24 16.57 -8.30
CA THR A 128 -7.79 16.91 -9.62
C THR A 128 -7.75 15.76 -10.63
N GLN A 129 -7.04 14.66 -10.30
CA GLN A 129 -6.93 13.51 -11.20
C GLN A 129 -8.21 12.67 -11.21
N LEU A 130 -8.38 11.89 -12.27
CA LEU A 130 -9.50 10.96 -12.45
C LEU A 130 -10.87 11.60 -12.19
N ASN A 131 -11.08 12.82 -12.69
CA ASN A 131 -12.32 13.59 -12.49
C ASN A 131 -12.64 13.81 -11.00
N ARG A 132 -11.63 14.10 -10.17
CA ARG A 132 -11.73 14.31 -8.71
C ARG A 132 -12.12 13.05 -7.91
N ASN A 133 -12.09 11.90 -8.52
CA ASN A 133 -12.44 10.65 -7.83
C ASN A 133 -11.45 10.31 -6.71
N ILE A 134 -10.18 10.73 -6.83
CA ILE A 134 -9.18 10.53 -5.77
C ILE A 134 -9.51 11.35 -4.53
N GLU A 135 -10.07 12.56 -4.68
CA GLU A 135 -10.53 13.35 -3.53
C GLU A 135 -11.62 12.63 -2.74
N VAL A 136 -12.56 11.97 -3.43
CA VAL A 136 -13.60 11.16 -2.78
C VAL A 136 -12.99 9.95 -2.10
N ALA A 137 -12.06 9.26 -2.76
CA ALA A 137 -11.35 8.12 -2.16
C ALA A 137 -10.57 8.54 -0.91
N ASP A 138 -9.88 9.69 -0.91
CA ASP A 138 -9.16 10.20 0.25
C ASP A 138 -10.09 10.48 1.44
N ARG A 139 -11.28 11.02 1.22
CA ARG A 139 -12.29 11.19 2.28
C ARG A 139 -12.74 9.84 2.87
N ILE A 140 -12.95 8.83 2.04
CA ILE A 140 -13.27 7.47 2.49
C ILE A 140 -12.12 6.91 3.32
N ILE A 141 -10.89 7.02 2.83
CA ILE A 141 -9.67 6.57 3.52
C ILE A 141 -9.50 7.27 4.86
N THR A 142 -9.72 8.58 4.92
CA THR A 142 -9.65 9.34 6.16
C THR A 142 -10.72 8.89 7.16
N ALA A 143 -11.95 8.64 6.70
CA ALA A 143 -13.01 8.13 7.55
C ALA A 143 -12.68 6.72 8.09
N ILE A 144 -12.14 5.83 7.24
CA ILE A 144 -11.67 4.49 7.63
C ILE A 144 -10.58 4.58 8.70
N GLY A 145 -9.58 5.43 8.49
CA GLY A 145 -8.46 5.60 9.43
C GLY A 145 -8.89 6.12 10.81
N ASN A 146 -10.02 6.83 10.89
CA ASN A 146 -10.56 7.40 12.13
C ASN A 146 -11.70 6.57 12.75
N HIS A 147 -12.11 5.46 12.14
CA HIS A 147 -13.24 4.66 12.61
C HIS A 147 -12.78 3.46 13.45
N HIS A 148 -13.15 3.42 14.72
CA HIS A 148 -12.77 2.35 15.65
C HIS A 148 -13.26 0.94 15.28
N GLY A 149 -14.26 0.82 14.41
CA GLY A 149 -14.78 -0.46 13.92
C GLY A 149 -14.09 -0.95 12.62
N SER A 150 -13.08 -0.25 12.13
CA SER A 150 -12.32 -0.67 10.96
C SER A 150 -11.48 -1.91 11.26
N THR A 151 -11.38 -2.82 10.27
CA THR A 151 -10.53 -4.01 10.38
C THR A 151 -9.05 -3.66 10.13
N PRO A 152 -8.09 -4.53 10.51
CA PRO A 152 -6.68 -4.34 10.17
C PRO A 152 -6.43 -4.09 8.67
N ALA A 153 -7.15 -4.79 7.79
CA ALA A 153 -7.04 -4.59 6.34
C ALA A 153 -7.50 -3.19 5.88
N HIS A 154 -8.51 -2.63 6.54
CA HIS A 154 -8.93 -1.25 6.28
C HIS A 154 -7.84 -0.25 6.71
N TYR A 155 -7.26 -0.43 7.90
CA TYR A 155 -6.18 0.44 8.37
C TYR A 155 -4.93 0.34 7.47
N GLU A 156 -4.55 -0.88 7.05
CA GLU A 156 -3.42 -1.06 6.15
C GLU A 156 -3.66 -0.44 4.76
N THR A 157 -4.89 -0.55 4.23
CA THR A 157 -5.26 0.14 2.99
C THR A 157 -5.15 1.65 3.12
N ALA A 158 -5.64 2.20 4.26
CA ALA A 158 -5.54 3.63 4.52
C ALA A 158 -4.08 4.09 4.67
N ARG A 159 -3.26 3.31 5.37
CA ARG A 159 -1.83 3.55 5.53
C ARG A 159 -1.12 3.58 4.17
N LEU A 160 -1.26 2.55 3.36
CA LEU A 160 -0.62 2.47 2.05
C LEU A 160 -1.09 3.59 1.11
N PHE A 161 -2.37 3.94 1.13
CA PHE A 161 -2.89 5.05 0.33
C PHE A 161 -2.18 6.36 0.68
N LYS A 162 -2.03 6.69 1.98
CA LYS A 162 -1.33 7.88 2.44
C LYS A 162 0.15 7.87 2.05
N LEU A 163 0.85 6.74 2.25
CA LEU A 163 2.25 6.62 1.88
C LEU A 163 2.51 6.82 0.39
N TYR A 164 1.65 6.26 -0.47
CA TYR A 164 1.74 6.49 -1.90
C TYR A 164 1.35 7.91 -2.32
N THR A 165 0.48 8.57 -1.57
CA THR A 165 0.19 10.00 -1.75
C THR A 165 1.45 10.84 -1.57
N GLU A 166 2.24 10.58 -0.52
CA GLU A 166 3.52 11.27 -0.28
C GLU A 166 4.53 11.05 -1.41
N ILE A 167 4.65 9.80 -1.89
CA ILE A 167 5.53 9.48 -3.05
C ILE A 167 5.07 10.25 -4.30
N PHE A 168 3.76 10.37 -4.51
CA PHE A 168 3.23 11.20 -5.62
C PHE A 168 3.58 12.67 -5.42
N CYS A 169 3.43 13.21 -4.23
CA CYS A 169 3.70 14.63 -3.95
C CYS A 169 5.19 14.96 -4.08
N ASP A 170 6.10 14.08 -3.66
CA ASP A 170 7.55 14.25 -3.87
C ASP A 170 7.91 14.29 -5.36
N ARG A 171 7.30 13.44 -6.17
CA ARG A 171 7.47 13.48 -7.63
C ARG A 171 6.90 14.75 -8.26
N GLY A 172 5.80 15.27 -7.69
CA GLY A 172 5.24 16.56 -8.09
C GLY A 172 6.16 17.73 -7.77
N ALA A 173 6.76 17.74 -6.59
CA ALA A 173 7.79 18.70 -6.22
C ALA A 173 8.98 18.64 -7.18
N TYR A 174 9.43 17.43 -7.56
CA TYR A 174 10.48 17.26 -8.56
C TYR A 174 10.08 17.80 -9.94
N ALA A 175 8.85 17.62 -10.37
CA ALA A 175 8.37 18.17 -11.65
C ALA A 175 8.44 19.71 -11.67
N VAL A 176 8.34 20.36 -10.52
CA VAL A 176 8.45 21.81 -10.38
C VAL A 176 9.91 22.26 -10.30
N THR A 177 10.70 21.65 -9.41
CA THR A 177 12.10 22.05 -9.14
C THR A 177 13.10 21.56 -10.19
N GLY A 178 12.76 20.48 -10.91
CA GLY A 178 13.64 19.83 -11.90
C GLY A 178 14.79 19.01 -11.30
N THR A 179 14.95 19.00 -9.99
CA THR A 179 16.01 18.29 -9.27
C THR A 179 15.54 17.78 -7.91
N TYR A 180 16.15 16.70 -7.40
CA TYR A 180 15.82 16.11 -6.11
C TYR A 180 16.48 16.84 -4.91
N GLY A 181 17.57 17.57 -5.15
CA GLY A 181 18.36 18.20 -4.09
C GLY A 181 17.56 19.03 -3.10
N PRO A 182 16.82 20.07 -3.54
CA PRO A 182 16.00 20.90 -2.65
C PRO A 182 14.92 20.14 -1.90
N ILE A 183 14.34 19.10 -2.50
CA ILE A 183 13.29 18.28 -1.88
C ILE A 183 13.89 17.48 -0.72
N ILE A 184 14.98 16.76 -0.96
CA ILE A 184 15.65 15.96 0.07
C ILE A 184 16.22 16.84 1.17
N SER A 185 16.83 17.96 0.80
CA SER A 185 17.39 18.93 1.75
C SER A 185 16.30 19.51 2.65
N SER A 186 15.14 19.90 2.11
CA SER A 186 14.01 20.41 2.89
C SER A 186 13.47 19.36 3.86
N LEU A 187 13.29 18.09 3.43
CA LEU A 187 12.85 17.00 4.30
C LEU A 187 13.75 16.84 5.52
N VAL A 188 15.08 16.83 5.31
CA VAL A 188 16.04 16.64 6.39
C VAL A 188 16.11 17.88 7.29
N LYS A 189 16.10 19.09 6.72
CA LYS A 189 16.09 20.34 7.50
C LYS A 189 14.86 20.46 8.39
N ILE A 190 13.68 20.18 7.86
CA ILE A 190 12.42 20.20 8.60
C ILE A 190 12.46 19.23 9.79
N ALA A 191 12.98 18.03 9.56
CA ALA A 191 13.06 17.00 10.60
C ALA A 191 14.15 17.26 11.67
N THR A 192 15.24 17.95 11.32
CA THR A 192 16.42 18.07 12.20
C THR A 192 16.66 19.49 12.71
N GLY A 193 16.11 20.51 12.05
CA GLY A 193 16.42 21.92 12.32
C GLY A 193 17.80 22.38 11.82
N LEU A 194 18.56 21.56 11.08
CA LEU A 194 19.88 21.91 10.55
C LEU A 194 19.76 23.01 9.50
N GLN A 195 20.71 23.96 9.52
CA GLN A 195 20.76 25.06 8.56
C GLN A 195 21.28 24.62 7.17
N THR A 196 22.16 23.63 7.14
CA THR A 196 22.76 23.13 5.92
C THR A 196 22.67 21.60 5.84
N VAL A 197 22.24 21.09 4.71
CA VAL A 197 22.11 19.67 4.43
C VAL A 197 22.65 19.39 3.02
N ASN A 198 23.42 18.31 2.87
CA ASN A 198 23.84 17.81 1.57
C ASN A 198 22.95 16.61 1.19
N ALA A 199 22.13 16.78 0.16
CA ALA A 199 21.17 15.76 -0.31
C ALA A 199 21.86 14.47 -0.77
N ASP A 200 22.99 14.57 -1.47
CA ASP A 200 23.73 13.38 -1.95
C ASP A 200 24.34 12.58 -0.81
N SER A 201 24.79 13.26 0.26
CA SER A 201 25.26 12.59 1.48
C SER A 201 24.13 11.85 2.18
N TYR A 202 22.92 12.42 2.18
CA TYR A 202 21.75 11.76 2.78
C TYR A 202 21.29 10.57 1.94
N ILE A 203 21.37 10.64 0.60
CA ILE A 203 21.12 9.48 -0.27
C ILE A 203 22.12 8.36 0.02
N LYS A 204 23.42 8.66 0.17
CA LYS A 204 24.43 7.65 0.54
C LYS A 204 24.11 6.99 1.87
N GLN A 205 23.69 7.77 2.88
CA GLN A 205 23.23 7.23 4.16
C GLN A 205 22.02 6.31 3.99
N ALA A 206 21.06 6.67 3.16
CA ALA A 206 19.93 5.81 2.85
C ALA A 206 20.37 4.50 2.19
N GLU A 207 21.29 4.55 1.21
CA GLU A 207 21.84 3.35 0.56
C GLU A 207 22.58 2.44 1.55
N GLU A 208 23.29 2.98 2.55
CA GLU A 208 23.96 2.21 3.61
C GLU A 208 22.93 1.42 4.45
N ILE A 209 21.76 1.99 4.75
CA ILE A 209 20.67 1.30 5.45
C ILE A 209 20.22 0.08 4.65
N PHE A 210 19.95 0.25 3.36
CA PHE A 210 19.50 -0.84 2.49
C PHE A 210 20.60 -1.86 2.13
N ALA A 211 21.84 -1.47 2.18
CA ALA A 211 22.96 -2.39 2.06
C ALA A 211 23.10 -3.30 3.29
N THR A 212 22.74 -2.79 4.48
CA THR A 212 22.74 -3.55 5.73
C THR A 212 21.52 -4.45 5.84
N ASP A 213 20.34 -3.97 5.45
CA ASP A 213 19.08 -4.72 5.43
C ASP A 213 18.29 -4.38 4.16
N ALA A 214 18.43 -5.23 3.16
CA ALA A 214 17.71 -5.11 1.88
C ALA A 214 16.19 -5.26 2.03
N GLY A 215 15.71 -5.82 3.15
CA GLY A 215 14.29 -5.99 3.46
C GLY A 215 13.64 -4.77 4.14
N THR A 216 14.42 -3.71 4.42
CA THR A 216 13.91 -2.51 5.08
C THR A 216 12.67 -1.96 4.35
N LYS A 217 11.58 -1.80 5.09
CA LYS A 217 10.33 -1.17 4.66
C LYS A 217 9.95 -0.02 5.59
N THR A 218 9.06 0.86 5.12
CA THR A 218 8.54 1.94 5.95
C THR A 218 7.68 1.40 7.11
N ALA A 219 7.91 1.93 8.30
CA ALA A 219 7.03 1.78 9.47
C ALA A 219 6.06 2.97 9.61
N GLY A 220 6.18 3.97 8.74
CA GLY A 220 5.34 5.17 8.77
C GLY A 220 3.86 4.87 8.59
N VAL A 221 3.02 5.65 9.27
CA VAL A 221 1.55 5.51 9.20
C VAL A 221 0.95 6.50 8.20
N SER A 222 1.38 7.76 8.25
CA SER A 222 0.91 8.84 7.37
C SER A 222 1.95 9.25 6.34
N HIS A 223 3.23 9.17 6.69
CA HIS A 223 4.36 9.55 5.85
C HIS A 223 5.43 8.46 5.93
N PRO A 224 6.09 8.10 4.81
CA PRO A 224 7.30 7.30 4.88
C PRO A 224 8.42 8.10 5.57
N GLU A 225 9.36 7.41 6.18
CA GLU A 225 10.55 8.04 6.76
C GLU A 225 11.36 8.78 5.68
N ASN A 226 12.04 9.85 6.07
CA ASN A 226 12.75 10.72 5.13
C ASN A 226 13.81 9.97 4.30
N PHE A 227 14.47 8.95 4.86
CA PHE A 227 15.44 8.15 4.10
C PHE A 227 14.75 7.28 3.03
N ILE A 228 13.53 6.81 3.28
CA ILE A 228 12.70 6.10 2.29
C ILE A 228 12.27 7.07 1.19
N ARG A 229 11.76 8.27 1.54
CA ARG A 229 11.34 9.31 0.58
C ARG A 229 12.51 9.76 -0.29
N ALA A 230 13.67 10.04 0.32
CA ALA A 230 14.88 10.44 -0.38
C ALA A 230 15.34 9.37 -1.38
N ARG A 231 15.39 8.11 -0.94
CA ARG A 231 15.77 6.99 -1.80
C ARG A 231 14.78 6.75 -2.92
N ALA A 232 13.48 6.79 -2.60
CA ALA A 232 12.41 6.61 -3.60
C ALA A 232 12.48 7.68 -4.70
N LEU A 233 12.70 8.94 -4.32
CA LEU A 233 12.83 10.04 -5.27
C LEU A 233 14.10 9.91 -6.13
N TRP A 234 15.23 9.52 -5.53
CA TRP A 234 16.49 9.29 -6.25
C TRP A 234 16.38 8.11 -7.22
N LEU A 235 15.81 6.97 -6.81
CA LEU A 235 15.56 5.83 -7.68
C LEU A 235 14.66 6.20 -8.87
N TRP A 236 13.58 6.91 -8.59
CA TRP A 236 12.67 7.37 -9.64
C TRP A 236 13.35 8.35 -10.61
N HIS A 237 14.17 9.27 -10.11
CA HIS A 237 14.99 10.17 -10.93
C HIS A 237 15.93 9.39 -11.86
N SER A 238 16.53 8.32 -11.38
CA SER A 238 17.46 7.48 -12.15
C SER A 238 16.81 6.75 -13.34
N LYS A 239 15.46 6.69 -13.37
CA LYS A 239 14.64 6.06 -14.43
C LYS A 239 15.06 4.64 -14.80
N THR A 240 15.58 3.86 -13.86
CA THR A 240 15.91 2.45 -14.09
C THR A 240 14.64 1.59 -14.05
N GLU A 241 14.62 0.50 -14.82
CA GLU A 241 13.50 -0.46 -14.80
C GLU A 241 13.23 -1.06 -13.42
N LYS A 242 14.25 -1.08 -12.55
CA LYS A 242 14.17 -1.59 -11.19
C LYS A 242 13.65 -0.56 -10.17
N ALA A 243 13.50 0.70 -10.56
CA ALA A 243 13.11 1.77 -9.63
C ALA A 243 11.73 1.55 -9.02
N GLU A 244 10.69 1.35 -9.85
CA GLU A 244 9.32 1.16 -9.36
C GLU A 244 9.16 -0.10 -8.49
N PRO A 245 9.70 -1.28 -8.86
CA PRO A 245 9.70 -2.44 -7.97
C PRO A 245 10.40 -2.20 -6.63
N ALA A 246 11.55 -1.49 -6.63
CA ALA A 246 12.28 -1.18 -5.40
C ALA A 246 11.49 -0.19 -4.51
N ILE A 247 10.87 0.83 -5.10
CA ILE A 247 10.01 1.78 -4.38
C ILE A 247 8.82 1.04 -3.77
N LYS A 248 8.16 0.18 -4.54
CA LYS A 248 7.08 -0.67 -4.05
C LYS A 248 7.52 -1.51 -2.85
N GLN A 249 8.69 -2.16 -2.94
CA GLN A 249 9.26 -2.95 -1.85
C GLN A 249 9.49 -2.11 -0.58
N MET A 250 9.98 -0.89 -0.70
CA MET A 250 10.19 0.01 0.44
C MET A 250 8.88 0.46 1.09
N ILE A 251 7.81 0.62 0.33
CA ILE A 251 6.50 1.08 0.84
C ILE A 251 5.68 -0.08 1.38
N GLU A 252 5.56 -1.17 0.64
CA GLU A 252 4.71 -2.31 0.97
C GLU A 252 5.44 -3.40 1.77
N GLY A 253 6.73 -3.58 1.52
CA GLY A 253 7.55 -4.62 2.14
C GLY A 253 7.11 -6.04 1.77
N HIS A 254 7.57 -6.99 2.56
CA HIS A 254 7.09 -8.36 2.54
C HIS A 254 5.78 -8.43 3.33
N THR A 255 4.72 -8.83 2.67
CA THR A 255 3.38 -8.85 3.28
C THR A 255 3.17 -10.14 4.06
N GLY A 256 2.99 -10.03 5.38
CA GLY A 256 2.50 -11.12 6.22
C GLY A 256 0.97 -11.22 6.17
N LEU A 257 0.41 -12.31 6.73
CA LEU A 257 -1.06 -12.48 6.82
C LEU A 257 -1.71 -11.38 7.66
N ASP A 258 -1.00 -10.85 8.66
CA ASP A 258 -1.50 -9.81 9.56
C ASP A 258 -1.43 -8.39 8.96
N GLU A 259 -0.76 -8.25 7.81
CA GLU A 259 -0.52 -6.98 7.14
C GLU A 259 -1.21 -6.91 5.75
N LEU A 260 -2.25 -7.72 5.55
CA LEU A 260 -3.00 -7.69 4.29
C LEU A 260 -3.87 -6.44 4.21
N ASP A 261 -3.72 -5.66 3.14
CA ASP A 261 -4.71 -4.66 2.76
C ASP A 261 -5.99 -5.31 2.21
N LEU A 262 -7.02 -4.53 1.95
CA LEU A 262 -8.30 -5.03 1.43
C LEU A 262 -8.15 -5.83 0.13
N PHE A 263 -7.23 -5.43 -0.74
CA PHE A 263 -7.06 -6.07 -2.05
C PHE A 263 -6.36 -7.42 -1.93
N ARG A 264 -5.33 -7.49 -1.09
CA ARG A 264 -4.61 -8.73 -0.81
C ARG A 264 -5.46 -9.70 0.01
N GLN A 265 -6.26 -9.19 0.95
CA GLN A 265 -7.21 -10.02 1.68
C GLN A 265 -8.24 -10.65 0.73
N GLN A 266 -8.80 -9.87 -0.19
CA GLN A 266 -9.72 -10.37 -1.20
C GLN A 266 -9.05 -11.39 -2.15
N LEU A 267 -7.82 -11.11 -2.58
CA LEU A 267 -7.03 -12.02 -3.41
C LEU A 267 -6.79 -13.34 -2.68
N MET A 268 -6.34 -13.30 -1.42
CA MET A 268 -6.10 -14.51 -0.62
C MET A 268 -7.37 -15.33 -0.42
N THR A 269 -8.51 -14.68 -0.15
CA THR A 269 -9.81 -15.32 -0.05
C THR A 269 -10.15 -16.07 -1.35
N THR A 270 -10.01 -15.41 -2.49
CA THR A 270 -10.30 -16.00 -3.81
C THR A 270 -9.36 -17.17 -4.12
N VAL A 271 -8.06 -17.00 -3.91
CA VAL A 271 -7.07 -18.05 -4.18
C VAL A 271 -7.28 -19.26 -3.27
N THR A 272 -7.56 -19.04 -1.99
CA THR A 272 -7.86 -20.11 -1.03
C THR A 272 -9.10 -20.91 -1.45
N GLU A 273 -10.17 -20.21 -1.86
CA GLU A 273 -11.39 -20.86 -2.35
C GLU A 273 -11.10 -21.73 -3.59
N GLN A 274 -10.35 -21.21 -4.55
CA GLN A 274 -10.00 -21.96 -5.75
C GLN A 274 -9.10 -23.18 -5.47
N ILE A 275 -8.15 -23.05 -4.57
CA ILE A 275 -7.32 -24.20 -4.13
C ILE A 275 -8.20 -25.25 -3.45
N ILE A 276 -9.12 -24.88 -2.58
CA ILE A 276 -10.05 -25.83 -1.93
C ILE A 276 -10.94 -26.50 -2.97
N LYS A 277 -11.46 -25.79 -3.97
CA LYS A 277 -12.21 -26.38 -5.08
C LYS A 277 -11.39 -27.44 -5.83
N LEU A 278 -10.09 -27.19 -6.06
CA LEU A 278 -9.20 -28.16 -6.70
C LEU A 278 -8.96 -29.38 -5.79
N ILE A 279 -8.72 -29.19 -4.50
CA ILE A 279 -8.56 -30.28 -3.54
C ILE A 279 -9.79 -31.17 -3.52
N LEU A 280 -10.98 -30.58 -3.55
CA LEU A 280 -12.26 -31.29 -3.52
C LEU A 280 -12.77 -31.73 -4.89
N SER A 281 -12.04 -31.48 -5.99
CA SER A 281 -12.50 -31.84 -7.33
C SER A 281 -12.64 -33.36 -7.56
N PRO A 282 -11.77 -34.25 -7.03
CA PRO A 282 -12.00 -35.68 -7.13
C PRO A 282 -13.14 -36.13 -6.20
N ALA A 283 -14.05 -36.97 -6.72
CA ALA A 283 -15.23 -37.42 -5.97
C ALA A 283 -14.84 -38.13 -4.65
N TRP A 284 -13.74 -38.89 -4.64
CA TRP A 284 -13.26 -39.59 -3.45
C TRP A 284 -12.75 -38.64 -2.34
N MET A 285 -12.38 -37.38 -2.69
CA MET A 285 -12.07 -36.34 -1.70
C MET A 285 -13.30 -35.71 -1.07
N GLN A 286 -14.50 -35.91 -1.61
CA GLN A 286 -15.75 -35.30 -1.12
C GLN A 286 -16.37 -36.12 0.02
N THR A 287 -15.61 -36.43 1.06
CA THR A 287 -16.12 -37.10 2.27
C THR A 287 -16.87 -36.11 3.18
N PRO A 288 -17.71 -36.61 4.11
CA PRO A 288 -18.37 -35.73 5.08
C PRO A 288 -17.39 -34.81 5.84
N GLN A 289 -16.19 -35.29 6.17
CA GLN A 289 -15.17 -34.56 6.92
C GLN A 289 -14.55 -33.44 6.10
N THR A 290 -14.10 -33.74 4.89
CA THR A 290 -13.48 -32.76 4.00
C THR A 290 -14.48 -31.71 3.51
N MET A 291 -15.74 -32.14 3.25
CA MET A 291 -16.83 -31.23 2.92
C MET A 291 -17.21 -30.31 4.07
N ALA A 292 -17.22 -30.83 5.32
CA ALA A 292 -17.45 -30.02 6.51
C ALA A 292 -16.34 -28.98 6.70
N LEU A 293 -15.07 -29.38 6.49
CA LEU A 293 -13.92 -28.47 6.52
C LEU A 293 -14.05 -27.39 5.44
N GLY A 294 -14.38 -27.76 4.20
CA GLY A 294 -14.60 -26.79 3.11
C GLY A 294 -15.67 -25.76 3.46
N LYS A 295 -16.77 -26.19 4.10
CA LYS A 295 -17.83 -25.29 4.57
C LYS A 295 -17.41 -24.39 5.74
N GLN A 296 -16.43 -24.79 6.54
CA GLN A 296 -15.87 -23.92 7.58
C GLN A 296 -15.05 -22.78 6.97
N TYR A 297 -14.33 -23.07 5.88
CA TYR A 297 -13.62 -22.02 5.13
C TYR A 297 -14.59 -21.10 4.36
N PHE A 298 -15.56 -21.70 3.63
CA PHE A 298 -16.50 -21.00 2.78
C PHE A 298 -17.90 -21.59 2.92
N GLY A 299 -18.80 -20.87 3.59
CA GLY A 299 -20.19 -21.34 3.84
C GLY A 299 -20.96 -21.76 2.59
N ASN A 300 -20.68 -21.09 1.45
CA ASN A 300 -21.31 -21.31 0.14
C ASN A 300 -20.27 -21.77 -0.88
N LEU A 301 -19.54 -22.86 -0.61
CA LEU A 301 -18.56 -23.41 -1.53
C LEU A 301 -19.25 -24.10 -2.70
N ASP A 302 -19.14 -23.52 -3.92
CA ASP A 302 -19.65 -24.11 -5.16
C ASP A 302 -18.54 -24.90 -5.87
N LEU A 303 -18.72 -26.23 -5.96
CA LEU A 303 -17.78 -27.13 -6.61
C LEU A 303 -18.04 -27.34 -8.12
N ASN A 304 -19.13 -26.78 -8.67
CA ASN A 304 -19.45 -26.88 -10.09
C ASN A 304 -18.54 -26.00 -10.96
N GLU A 305 -18.06 -24.90 -10.37
CA GLU A 305 -17.14 -24.01 -11.05
C GLU A 305 -15.70 -24.53 -10.92
N GLN A 306 -15.08 -24.87 -12.05
CA GLN A 306 -13.70 -25.35 -12.08
C GLN A 306 -12.74 -24.16 -12.12
N PRO A 307 -11.70 -24.13 -11.26
CA PRO A 307 -10.68 -23.10 -11.27
C PRO A 307 -9.86 -23.05 -12.55
N ASP A 308 -9.54 -21.84 -13.01
CA ASP A 308 -8.53 -21.64 -14.05
C ASP A 308 -7.13 -21.86 -13.45
N LYS A 309 -6.59 -23.06 -13.67
CA LYS A 309 -5.31 -23.46 -13.10
C LYS A 309 -4.12 -22.60 -13.55
N ILE A 310 -4.13 -22.11 -14.81
CA ILE A 310 -3.03 -21.29 -15.34
C ILE A 310 -3.01 -19.94 -14.65
N LYS A 311 -4.18 -19.30 -14.52
CA LYS A 311 -4.32 -18.05 -13.81
C LYS A 311 -3.98 -18.19 -12.34
N LEU A 312 -4.46 -19.27 -11.70
CA LEU A 312 -4.21 -19.56 -10.29
C LEU A 312 -2.72 -19.77 -10.01
N LEU A 313 -2.02 -20.55 -10.88
CA LEU A 313 -0.58 -20.75 -10.78
C LEU A 313 0.18 -19.42 -10.81
N GLY A 314 -0.12 -18.54 -11.79
CA GLY A 314 0.51 -17.22 -11.88
C GLY A 314 0.27 -16.35 -10.64
N LEU A 315 -0.92 -16.43 -10.03
CA LEU A 315 -1.21 -15.73 -8.78
C LEU A 315 -0.37 -16.28 -7.63
N VAL A 316 -0.34 -17.59 -7.45
CA VAL A 316 0.41 -18.24 -6.35
C VAL A 316 1.92 -17.99 -6.48
N GLU A 317 2.49 -18.08 -7.69
CA GLU A 317 3.92 -17.80 -7.92
C GLU A 317 4.30 -16.35 -7.60
N SER A 318 3.38 -15.41 -7.81
CA SER A 318 3.61 -13.99 -7.51
C SER A 318 3.51 -13.64 -6.03
N MET A 319 3.01 -14.55 -5.19
CA MET A 319 2.83 -14.31 -3.76
C MET A 319 4.15 -14.40 -2.99
N HIS A 320 4.22 -13.62 -1.90
CA HIS A 320 5.32 -13.76 -0.95
C HIS A 320 5.27 -15.12 -0.25
N THR A 321 6.44 -15.65 0.13
CA THR A 321 6.60 -16.97 0.77
C THR A 321 5.65 -17.19 1.95
N ASN A 322 5.42 -16.17 2.80
CA ASN A 322 4.51 -16.30 3.96
C ASN A 322 3.06 -16.62 3.55
N LEU A 323 2.61 -16.08 2.41
CA LEU A 323 1.27 -16.38 1.88
C LEU A 323 1.23 -17.76 1.22
N GLN A 324 2.33 -18.17 0.58
CA GLN A 324 2.50 -19.53 0.07
C GLN A 324 2.51 -20.56 1.21
N ASP A 325 3.14 -20.25 2.35
CA ASP A 325 3.12 -21.10 3.55
C ASP A 325 1.69 -21.29 4.08
N TYR A 326 0.87 -20.22 4.09
CA TYR A 326 -0.54 -20.33 4.46
C TYR A 326 -1.28 -21.31 3.51
N LEU A 327 -1.10 -21.19 2.21
CA LEU A 327 -1.72 -22.10 1.23
C LEU A 327 -1.24 -23.54 1.41
N ALA A 328 0.02 -23.73 1.76
CA ALA A 328 0.56 -25.05 2.10
C ALA A 328 -0.12 -25.66 3.33
N TYR A 329 -0.43 -24.86 4.35
CA TYR A 329 -1.22 -25.32 5.48
C TYR A 329 -2.67 -25.63 5.11
N VAL A 330 -3.29 -24.88 4.22
CA VAL A 330 -4.62 -25.22 3.67
C VAL A 330 -4.59 -26.59 2.99
N LEU A 331 -3.59 -26.86 2.16
CA LEU A 331 -3.40 -28.20 1.57
C LEU A 331 -3.24 -29.29 2.66
N TYR A 332 -2.47 -29.02 3.71
CA TYR A 332 -2.23 -29.96 4.80
C TYR A 332 -3.49 -30.25 5.62
N ASP A 333 -4.32 -29.27 5.90
CA ASP A 333 -5.57 -29.41 6.63
C ASP A 333 -6.51 -30.40 5.90
N PHE A 334 -6.66 -30.25 4.59
CA PHE A 334 -7.47 -31.17 3.78
C PHE A 334 -6.81 -32.54 3.61
N ALA A 335 -5.48 -32.60 3.52
CA ALA A 335 -4.76 -33.87 3.44
C ALA A 335 -4.92 -34.73 4.69
N THR A 336 -5.29 -34.15 5.82
CA THR A 336 -5.40 -34.83 7.12
C THR A 336 -6.80 -34.80 7.72
N ALA A 337 -7.79 -34.23 7.02
CA ALA A 337 -9.15 -34.03 7.52
C ALA A 337 -9.90 -35.36 7.75
N ASP A 338 -9.69 -36.34 6.88
CA ASP A 338 -10.35 -37.65 6.99
C ASP A 338 -9.34 -38.79 7.12
N LYS A 339 -9.28 -39.37 8.31
CA LYS A 339 -8.37 -40.50 8.61
C LYS A 339 -8.72 -41.80 7.89
N GLN A 340 -9.96 -41.93 7.37
CA GLN A 340 -10.37 -43.13 6.65
C GLN A 340 -9.75 -43.20 5.25
N LEU A 341 -9.30 -42.10 4.71
CA LEU A 341 -8.59 -42.05 3.43
C LEU A 341 -7.10 -42.33 3.54
N GLU A 342 -6.61 -42.65 4.76
CA GLU A 342 -5.20 -42.89 5.06
C GLU A 342 -4.25 -41.82 4.53
N ASP A 343 -3.18 -42.14 3.85
CA ASP A 343 -2.21 -41.17 3.31
C ASP A 343 -2.45 -40.83 1.82
N VAL A 344 -3.54 -41.30 1.20
CA VAL A 344 -3.89 -40.98 -0.21
C VAL A 344 -4.13 -39.50 -0.44
N PRO A 345 -4.91 -38.76 0.42
CA PRO A 345 -5.06 -37.33 0.30
C PRO A 345 -3.74 -36.56 0.41
N LEU A 346 -2.81 -37.05 1.24
CA LEU A 346 -1.50 -36.43 1.38
C LEU A 346 -0.70 -36.53 0.07
N GLY A 347 -0.75 -37.73 -0.59
CA GLY A 347 -0.17 -37.91 -1.92
C GLY A 347 -0.75 -36.95 -2.96
N TYR A 348 -2.07 -36.81 -2.97
CA TYR A 348 -2.75 -35.87 -3.90
C TYR A 348 -2.37 -34.42 -3.62
N CYS A 349 -2.31 -34.00 -2.36
CA CYS A 349 -1.87 -32.64 -2.00
C CYS A 349 -0.39 -32.40 -2.35
N PHE A 350 0.48 -33.42 -2.33
CA PHE A 350 1.84 -33.28 -2.87
C PHE A 350 1.83 -33.02 -4.39
N LEU A 351 0.96 -33.65 -5.18
CA LEU A 351 0.83 -33.36 -6.61
C LEU A 351 0.34 -31.94 -6.86
N LEU A 352 -0.69 -31.48 -6.13
CA LEU A 352 -1.18 -30.12 -6.24
C LEU A 352 -0.10 -29.11 -5.83
N ALA A 353 0.64 -29.37 -4.76
CA ALA A 353 1.74 -28.52 -4.33
C ALA A 353 2.84 -28.42 -5.40
N ASP A 354 3.19 -29.51 -6.06
CA ASP A 354 4.15 -29.50 -7.18
C ASP A 354 3.60 -28.73 -8.38
N GLU A 355 2.30 -28.88 -8.71
CA GLU A 355 1.63 -28.14 -9.81
C GLU A 355 1.64 -26.63 -9.56
N PHE A 356 1.40 -26.19 -8.32
CA PHE A 356 1.32 -24.75 -7.95
C PHE A 356 2.62 -24.18 -7.40
N LYS A 357 3.78 -24.86 -7.53
CA LYS A 357 5.09 -24.41 -7.03
C LYS A 357 5.14 -24.16 -5.52
N LEU A 358 4.32 -24.87 -4.78
CA LEU A 358 4.26 -24.89 -3.32
C LEU A 358 4.99 -26.12 -2.70
N ASP A 359 5.73 -26.87 -3.51
CA ASP A 359 6.37 -28.14 -3.12
C ASP A 359 7.26 -28.00 -1.90
N LYS A 360 8.08 -26.95 -1.82
CA LYS A 360 8.95 -26.67 -0.67
C LYS A 360 8.17 -26.26 0.57
N ASN A 361 7.18 -25.38 0.40
CA ASN A 361 6.34 -24.88 1.49
C ASN A 361 5.52 -26.05 2.07
N PHE A 362 4.90 -26.87 1.22
CA PHE A 362 4.11 -28.02 1.65
C PHE A 362 4.96 -29.11 2.32
N ALA A 363 6.12 -29.43 1.76
CA ALA A 363 7.05 -30.38 2.40
C ALA A 363 7.50 -29.86 3.78
N THR A 364 7.72 -28.56 3.92
CA THR A 364 8.07 -27.93 5.21
C THR A 364 6.91 -28.03 6.21
N ALA A 365 5.68 -27.77 5.79
CA ALA A 365 4.48 -27.90 6.63
C ALA A 365 4.32 -29.37 7.10
N VAL A 366 4.38 -30.35 6.18
CA VAL A 366 4.30 -31.78 6.51
C VAL A 366 5.41 -32.19 7.47
N LYS A 367 6.66 -31.78 7.23
CA LYS A 367 7.81 -32.05 8.10
C LYS A 367 7.57 -31.54 9.52
N LYS A 368 7.07 -30.32 9.66
CA LYS A 368 6.83 -29.66 10.95
C LYS A 368 5.70 -30.36 11.70
N GLU A 369 4.56 -30.56 11.08
CA GLU A 369 3.36 -31.11 11.71
C GLU A 369 3.51 -32.60 12.07
N LYS A 370 4.13 -33.40 11.18
CA LYS A 370 4.42 -34.79 11.46
C LYS A 370 5.74 -35.04 12.24
N LYS A 371 6.47 -33.95 12.61
CA LYS A 371 7.76 -33.97 13.34
C LYS A 371 8.80 -34.89 12.68
N LEU A 372 8.95 -34.78 11.38
CA LEU A 372 9.83 -35.62 10.57
C LEU A 372 11.19 -34.96 10.30
N THR A 373 12.17 -35.74 9.87
CA THR A 373 13.41 -35.25 9.24
C THR A 373 13.22 -35.14 7.73
N ASP A 374 14.08 -34.38 7.03
CA ASP A 374 13.99 -34.19 5.56
C ASP A 374 13.98 -35.53 4.82
N LYS A 375 14.85 -36.48 5.24
CA LYS A 375 14.91 -37.81 4.66
C LYS A 375 13.60 -38.60 4.85
N LYS A 376 12.99 -38.52 6.04
CA LYS A 376 11.69 -39.17 6.32
C LYS A 376 10.55 -38.50 5.55
N THR A 377 10.56 -37.18 5.41
CA THR A 377 9.56 -36.44 4.63
C THR A 377 9.62 -36.81 3.14
N SER A 378 10.83 -36.94 2.58
CA SER A 378 11.02 -37.38 1.20
C SER A 378 10.58 -38.84 0.96
N LEU A 379 10.79 -39.68 1.95
CA LEU A 379 10.31 -41.09 1.89
C LEU A 379 8.79 -41.14 1.96
N LEU A 380 8.17 -40.39 2.88
CA LEU A 380 6.72 -40.29 3.02
C LEU A 380 6.08 -39.79 1.73
N LYS A 381 6.62 -38.72 1.12
CA LYS A 381 6.14 -38.23 -0.19
C LYS A 381 6.09 -39.34 -1.23
N LYS A 382 7.16 -40.15 -1.34
CA LYS A 382 7.22 -41.28 -2.29
C LYS A 382 6.17 -42.33 -1.99
N GLN A 383 5.95 -42.70 -0.72
CA GLN A 383 4.95 -43.67 -0.30
C GLN A 383 3.53 -43.21 -0.63
N CYS A 384 3.16 -41.98 -0.21
CA CYS A 384 1.84 -41.42 -0.47
C CYS A 384 1.54 -41.28 -1.97
N LEU A 385 2.52 -40.94 -2.80
CA LEU A 385 2.36 -40.90 -4.24
C LEU A 385 2.14 -42.27 -4.86
N ALA A 386 2.81 -43.32 -4.35
CA ALA A 386 2.60 -44.69 -4.80
C ALA A 386 1.21 -45.23 -4.41
N GLU A 387 0.74 -44.93 -3.20
CA GLU A 387 -0.63 -45.27 -2.75
C GLU A 387 -1.71 -44.57 -3.61
N LEU A 388 -1.53 -43.27 -3.92
CA LEU A 388 -2.42 -42.56 -4.80
C LEU A 388 -2.47 -43.18 -6.21
N GLN A 389 -1.33 -43.56 -6.78
CA GLN A 389 -1.27 -44.23 -8.07
C GLN A 389 -1.98 -45.59 -8.05
N ALA A 390 -1.78 -46.38 -6.99
CA ALA A 390 -2.47 -47.65 -6.84
C ALA A 390 -4.00 -47.51 -6.77
N MET A 391 -4.50 -46.49 -6.09
CA MET A 391 -5.94 -46.16 -6.04
C MET A 391 -6.53 -45.75 -7.38
N GLN A 392 -5.75 -45.08 -8.24
CA GLN A 392 -6.22 -44.62 -9.57
C GLN A 392 -6.28 -45.77 -10.61
N ILE A 393 -5.60 -46.86 -10.35
CA ILE A 393 -5.56 -48.03 -11.23
C ILE A 393 -6.62 -49.10 -10.83
N ALA A 394 -7.06 -49.08 -9.57
CA ALA A 394 -8.10 -49.96 -9.03
C ALA A 394 -9.51 -49.41 -9.32
#